data_7c7fb060d54a988e69e3593b948721e9
#
_entry.id   7c7fb060d54a988e69e3593b948721e9
#
_cell.length_a   1.000
_cell.length_b   1.000
_cell.length_c   1.000
_cell.angle_alpha   90.00
_cell.angle_beta   90.00
_cell.angle_gamma   90.00
#
_symmetry.space_group_name_H-M   'P 1'
#
loop_
_entity.id
_entity.type
_entity.pdbx_description
1 polymer ?
#
loop_
_entity_poly.entity_id
_entity_poly.type
_entity_poly.pdbx_seq_one_letter_code
_entity_poly.pdbx_strand_id
1 'polypeptide(L)'
;MKLQESESVERRYINQYAMVAALTMPQNFIGILGRASAKTTQFQAMRIQQAVEECPGAPFVWVTDTYSNLHKNVIPSVLEGLRFLGWEMDREFVIDRQPPIEWQRQMYNVIDKYKQVMTFWNGFTFTFVSLDRPSIGAGRSYVGLFGDEVKYWPEEKFTNIRKAVRGYRARYGDSPWYRSLSLTSDMPNPNHTGEYTWMMKLVKLMNKEKIKLLLQTGQALNEARRRYAMSLQADDERAQQLSERNMRRWEERWTELRRGTTLFMVASTLINADVLGEEFFQEEIAAGLEGIDTNLLSIPQKLTADQKFYVTMTARDFYQDGTDNAVLEQHDYGWEQDCTVLRHLDLRMPLDGGMDDGNMKSMVFGQQRGREYRVMKEIYTLPPENERQLADKFLEYF
;
A
#
# COMPACT_ATOMS: atom_id res chain seq x y z
N MET A 1 29.06 -2.18 -15.61
CA MET A 1 29.09 -0.73 -15.35
C MET A 1 30.45 -0.40 -14.78
N LYS A 2 31.32 0.27 -15.53
CA LYS A 2 32.59 0.77 -14.97
C LYS A 2 32.20 1.92 -14.03
N LEU A 3 32.43 1.75 -12.74
CA LEU A 3 32.40 2.84 -11.79
C LEU A 3 33.46 3.85 -12.25
N GLN A 4 33.05 5.08 -12.51
CA GLN A 4 33.98 6.15 -12.84
C GLN A 4 34.89 6.40 -11.63
N GLU A 5 36.15 6.53 -11.89
CA GLU A 5 37.21 6.90 -10.93
C GLU A 5 36.79 8.19 -10.21
N SER A 6 36.69 8.12 -8.89
CA SER A 6 36.43 9.23 -7.93
C SER A 6 35.05 9.39 -7.36
N GLU A 7 34.25 8.35 -7.16
CA GLU A 7 33.15 8.49 -6.23
C GLU A 7 33.71 8.42 -4.79
N SER A 8 33.91 9.59 -4.20
CA SER A 8 34.13 9.73 -2.76
C SER A 8 32.96 9.04 -2.04
N VAL A 9 33.25 8.18 -1.07
CA VAL A 9 32.22 7.52 -0.24
C VAL A 9 31.42 8.62 0.46
N GLU A 10 30.23 8.91 -0.05
CA GLU A 10 29.35 9.90 0.52
C GLU A 10 28.67 9.32 1.76
N ARG A 11 28.80 10.00 2.89
CA ARG A 11 28.08 9.61 4.12
C ARG A 11 26.68 10.19 4.07
N ARG A 12 25.68 9.30 4.10
CA ARG A 12 24.27 9.70 4.17
C ARG A 12 23.71 9.37 5.54
N TYR A 13 22.96 10.32 6.10
CA TYR A 13 22.26 10.14 7.35
C TYR A 13 20.84 9.70 7.06
N ILE A 14 20.47 8.52 7.54
CA ILE A 14 19.12 7.98 7.47
C ILE A 14 18.70 7.54 8.87
N ASN A 15 17.41 7.61 9.16
CA ASN A 15 16.92 7.12 10.45
C ASN A 15 17.08 5.59 10.56
N GLN A 16 17.14 5.09 11.79
CA GLN A 16 17.39 3.67 12.06
C GLN A 16 16.39 2.72 11.37
N TYR A 17 15.11 3.10 11.30
CA TYR A 17 14.07 2.29 10.66
C TYR A 17 14.23 2.28 9.14
N ALA A 18 14.58 3.41 8.55
CA ALA A 18 14.90 3.50 7.12
C ALA A 18 16.14 2.66 6.78
N MET A 19 17.15 2.61 7.67
CA MET A 19 18.30 1.72 7.52
C MET A 19 17.88 0.24 7.52
N VAL A 20 17.00 -0.18 8.43
CA VAL A 20 16.46 -1.55 8.44
C VAL A 20 15.73 -1.86 7.13
N ALA A 21 14.89 -0.93 6.64
CA ALA A 21 14.19 -1.09 5.37
C ALA A 21 15.16 -1.20 4.18
N ALA A 22 16.23 -0.40 4.16
CA ALA A 22 17.27 -0.44 3.13
C ALA A 22 18.08 -1.74 3.15
N LEU A 23 18.51 -2.21 4.33
CA LEU A 23 19.28 -3.44 4.47
C LEU A 23 18.45 -4.69 4.12
N THR A 24 17.16 -4.69 4.42
CA THR A 24 16.28 -5.80 4.08
C THR A 24 15.75 -5.71 2.65
N MET A 25 15.41 -4.54 2.16
CA MET A 25 14.82 -4.27 0.85
C MET A 25 13.86 -5.38 0.39
N PRO A 26 12.82 -5.72 1.18
CA PRO A 26 11.97 -6.88 0.95
C PRO A 26 11.15 -6.73 -0.33
N GLN A 27 10.63 -7.82 -0.87
CA GLN A 27 9.68 -7.76 -1.99
C GLN A 27 8.49 -6.86 -1.66
N ASN A 28 7.86 -7.07 -0.48
CA ASN A 28 6.76 -6.23 -0.03
C ASN A 28 7.18 -5.42 1.20
N PHE A 29 6.99 -4.13 1.13
CA PHE A 29 7.17 -3.20 2.24
C PHE A 29 5.85 -2.53 2.56
N ILE A 30 5.42 -2.62 3.80
CA ILE A 30 4.24 -1.93 4.32
C ILE A 30 4.70 -1.13 5.54
N GLY A 31 4.76 0.19 5.39
CA GLY A 31 5.19 1.12 6.42
C GLY A 31 4.02 1.92 6.99
N ILE A 32 3.68 1.66 8.25
CA ILE A 32 2.77 2.51 9.03
C ILE A 32 3.66 3.44 9.84
N LEU A 33 3.89 4.62 9.30
CA LEU A 33 4.93 5.53 9.76
C LEU A 33 4.31 6.89 10.09
N GLY A 34 4.58 7.41 11.25
CA GLY A 34 4.02 8.68 11.69
C GLY A 34 4.30 9.83 10.72
N ARG A 35 3.53 10.90 10.81
CA ARG A 35 3.72 12.11 10.01
C ARG A 35 5.15 12.65 10.21
N ALA A 36 5.76 13.21 9.17
CA ALA A 36 7.13 13.71 9.18
C ALA A 36 8.24 12.67 9.52
N SER A 37 7.94 11.36 9.46
CA SER A 37 8.92 10.28 9.66
C SER A 37 9.85 10.04 8.44
N ALA A 38 9.81 10.90 7.43
CA ALA A 38 10.53 10.75 6.16
C ALA A 38 10.07 9.54 5.30
N LYS A 39 8.80 9.10 5.44
CA LYS A 39 8.25 7.94 4.73
C LYS A 39 8.45 8.01 3.20
N THR A 40 8.25 9.16 2.60
CA THR A 40 8.40 9.36 1.15
C THR A 40 9.83 9.70 0.77
N THR A 41 10.48 10.61 1.49
CA THR A 41 11.83 11.12 1.19
C THR A 41 12.95 10.11 1.47
N GLN A 42 12.75 9.18 2.41
CA GLN A 42 13.74 8.13 2.70
C GLN A 42 13.23 6.75 2.27
N PHE A 43 12.14 6.23 2.86
CA PHE A 43 11.74 4.85 2.63
C PHE A 43 11.32 4.59 1.18
N GLN A 44 10.44 5.43 0.60
CA GLN A 44 10.01 5.26 -0.79
C GLN A 44 11.13 5.59 -1.77
N ALA A 45 11.87 6.68 -1.57
CA ALA A 45 12.95 7.08 -2.47
C ALA A 45 14.04 6.01 -2.63
N MET A 46 14.51 5.40 -1.53
CA MET A 46 15.48 4.31 -1.59
C MET A 46 14.92 3.08 -2.32
N ARG A 47 13.65 2.77 -2.14
CA ARG A 47 13.00 1.66 -2.84
C ARG A 47 12.81 1.96 -4.33
N ILE A 48 12.52 3.21 -4.69
CA ILE A 48 12.49 3.65 -6.09
C ILE A 48 13.86 3.45 -6.73
N GLN A 49 14.90 3.99 -6.09
CA GLN A 49 16.28 3.87 -6.59
C GLN A 49 16.63 2.40 -6.88
N GLN A 50 16.43 1.53 -5.90
CA GLN A 50 16.74 0.10 -6.03
C GLN A 50 15.88 -0.59 -7.11
N ALA A 51 14.59 -0.26 -7.21
CA ALA A 51 13.71 -0.84 -8.23
C ALA A 51 14.10 -0.42 -9.65
N VAL A 52 14.47 0.84 -9.83
CA VAL A 52 14.94 1.39 -11.11
C VAL A 52 16.23 0.70 -11.54
N GLU A 53 17.21 0.59 -10.63
CA GLU A 53 18.51 -0.03 -10.91
C GLU A 53 18.39 -1.53 -11.22
N GLU A 54 17.53 -2.27 -10.50
CA GLU A 54 17.37 -3.73 -10.66
C GLU A 54 16.41 -4.14 -11.78
N CYS A 55 15.53 -3.23 -12.25
CA CYS A 55 14.50 -3.55 -13.24
C CYS A 55 14.49 -2.60 -14.45
N PRO A 56 15.58 -2.50 -15.24
CA PRO A 56 15.60 -1.64 -16.42
C PRO A 56 14.44 -1.90 -17.37
N GLY A 57 13.78 -0.83 -17.83
CA GLY A 57 12.66 -0.88 -18.75
C GLY A 57 11.32 -1.31 -18.15
N ALA A 58 11.26 -1.60 -16.84
CA ALA A 58 10.06 -2.14 -16.22
C ALA A 58 8.97 -1.08 -16.02
N PRO A 59 7.70 -1.39 -16.35
CA PRO A 59 6.57 -0.55 -16.01
C PRO A 59 6.07 -0.87 -14.60
N PHE A 60 6.07 0.14 -13.75
CA PHE A 60 5.49 0.12 -12.42
C PHE A 60 4.28 1.05 -12.34
N VAL A 61 3.43 0.84 -11.35
CA VAL A 61 2.34 1.75 -11.03
C VAL A 61 2.59 2.43 -9.69
N TRP A 62 2.34 3.74 -9.65
CA TRP A 62 2.24 4.50 -8.42
C TRP A 62 0.79 4.92 -8.21
N VAL A 63 0.24 4.51 -7.09
CA VAL A 63 -1.18 4.73 -6.77
C VAL A 63 -1.30 5.79 -5.69
N THR A 64 -2.27 6.67 -5.85
CA THR A 64 -2.66 7.66 -4.84
C THR A 64 -4.17 7.73 -4.72
N ASP A 65 -4.68 8.39 -3.69
CA ASP A 65 -6.10 8.69 -3.53
C ASP A 65 -6.62 9.60 -4.64
N THR A 66 -5.95 10.75 -4.86
CA THR A 66 -6.31 11.76 -5.86
C THR A 66 -5.08 12.28 -6.62
N TYR A 67 -5.28 12.73 -7.88
CA TYR A 67 -4.19 13.40 -8.63
C TYR A 67 -3.77 14.73 -8.00
N SER A 68 -4.67 15.43 -7.32
CA SER A 68 -4.32 16.67 -6.62
C SER A 68 -3.30 16.39 -5.50
N ASN A 69 -3.51 15.35 -4.72
CA ASN A 69 -2.59 14.92 -3.68
C ASN A 69 -1.24 14.46 -4.28
N LEU A 70 -1.28 13.71 -5.38
CA LEU A 70 -0.08 13.28 -6.10
C LEU A 70 0.83 14.47 -6.43
N HIS A 71 0.29 15.48 -7.13
CA HIS A 71 1.09 16.61 -7.62
C HIS A 71 1.51 17.58 -6.52
N LYS A 72 0.68 17.79 -5.51
CA LYS A 72 0.96 18.76 -4.43
C LYS A 72 1.88 18.21 -3.34
N ASN A 73 1.76 16.92 -3.02
CA ASN A 73 2.40 16.34 -1.83
C ASN A 73 3.36 15.19 -2.16
N VAL A 74 2.92 14.22 -2.98
CA VAL A 74 3.70 13.00 -3.19
C VAL A 74 4.90 13.25 -4.10
N ILE A 75 4.67 13.81 -5.29
CA ILE A 75 5.76 14.08 -6.24
C ILE A 75 6.84 14.99 -5.65
N PRO A 76 6.55 16.15 -5.04
CA PRO A 76 7.58 17.00 -4.43
C PRO A 76 8.43 16.26 -3.40
N SER A 77 7.81 15.47 -2.52
CA SER A 77 8.52 14.68 -1.51
C SER A 77 9.38 13.57 -2.11
N VAL A 78 8.93 12.93 -3.18
CA VAL A 78 9.72 11.94 -3.93
C VAL A 78 10.94 12.62 -4.59
N LEU A 79 10.74 13.78 -5.22
CA LEU A 79 11.83 14.53 -5.86
C LEU A 79 12.89 14.96 -4.86
N GLU A 80 12.47 15.41 -3.68
CA GLU A 80 13.38 15.72 -2.59
C GLU A 80 14.18 14.49 -2.19
N GLY A 81 13.52 13.35 -1.98
CA GLY A 81 14.18 12.10 -1.63
C GLY A 81 15.16 11.61 -2.71
N LEU A 82 14.78 11.68 -3.98
CA LEU A 82 15.68 11.31 -5.09
C LEU A 82 16.88 12.26 -5.19
N ARG A 83 16.69 13.55 -4.92
CA ARG A 83 17.80 14.53 -4.86
C ARG A 83 18.77 14.18 -3.73
N PHE A 84 18.30 13.79 -2.55
CA PHE A 84 19.17 13.30 -1.48
C PHE A 84 19.94 12.04 -1.87
N LEU A 85 19.41 11.25 -2.79
CA LEU A 85 20.10 10.09 -3.37
C LEU A 85 21.03 10.46 -4.55
N GLY A 86 21.18 11.76 -4.87
CA GLY A 86 22.03 12.25 -5.95
C GLY A 86 21.39 12.18 -7.34
N TRP A 87 20.08 11.96 -7.43
CA TRP A 87 19.33 11.90 -8.69
C TRP A 87 18.63 13.23 -8.96
N GLU A 88 18.76 13.72 -10.17
CA GLU A 88 18.22 15.01 -10.58
C GLU A 88 17.28 14.87 -11.79
N MET A 89 16.27 15.74 -11.83
CA MET A 89 15.41 15.85 -12.99
C MET A 89 16.23 16.23 -14.23
N ASP A 90 15.87 15.69 -15.36
CA ASP A 90 16.52 15.85 -16.66
C ASP A 90 17.85 15.11 -16.84
N ARG A 91 18.42 14.57 -15.76
CA ARG A 91 19.61 13.74 -15.79
C ARG A 91 19.28 12.27 -15.57
N GLU A 92 18.57 11.91 -14.49
CA GLU A 92 18.18 10.53 -14.17
C GLU A 92 16.72 10.24 -14.47
N PHE A 93 15.83 11.25 -14.49
CA PHE A 93 14.42 11.04 -14.76
C PHE A 93 13.72 12.28 -15.34
N VAL A 94 12.57 12.06 -15.96
CA VAL A 94 11.63 13.10 -16.41
C VAL A 94 10.21 12.77 -15.99
N ILE A 95 9.36 13.79 -15.79
CA ILE A 95 7.95 13.65 -15.37
C ILE A 95 7.07 14.40 -16.36
N ASP A 96 5.91 13.78 -16.71
CA ASP A 96 4.83 14.37 -17.52
C ASP A 96 5.26 14.89 -18.90
N ARG A 97 6.39 14.43 -19.40
CA ARG A 97 6.90 14.79 -20.73
C ARG A 97 7.62 13.63 -21.40
N GLN A 98 7.78 13.74 -22.71
CA GLN A 98 8.48 12.75 -23.51
C GLN A 98 9.97 12.70 -23.12
N PRO A 99 10.49 11.53 -22.73
CA PRO A 99 11.91 11.37 -22.42
C PRO A 99 12.78 11.33 -23.69
N PRO A 100 14.11 11.44 -23.55
CA PRO A 100 15.07 11.23 -24.65
C PRO A 100 14.82 9.89 -25.38
N ILE A 101 15.10 9.84 -26.67
CA ILE A 101 14.83 8.65 -27.50
C ILE A 101 15.63 7.43 -27.03
N GLU A 102 16.81 7.64 -26.45
CA GLU A 102 17.65 6.59 -25.88
C GLU A 102 16.97 5.91 -24.71
N TRP A 103 16.22 6.64 -23.88
CA TRP A 103 15.46 6.11 -22.75
C TRP A 103 14.22 5.37 -23.23
N GLN A 104 13.53 5.90 -24.26
CA GLN A 104 12.35 5.28 -24.86
C GLN A 104 12.68 3.89 -25.43
N ARG A 105 13.86 3.72 -26.05
CA ARG A 105 14.32 2.45 -26.63
C ARG A 105 14.59 1.37 -25.58
N GLN A 106 14.80 1.75 -24.34
CA GLN A 106 15.03 0.81 -23.23
C GLN A 106 13.74 0.37 -22.55
N MET A 107 12.61 1.06 -22.78
CA MET A 107 11.32 0.68 -22.24
C MET A 107 10.89 -0.70 -22.73
N TYR A 108 10.36 -1.50 -21.82
CA TYR A 108 9.75 -2.78 -22.24
C TYR A 108 8.48 -2.56 -23.08
N ASN A 109 7.67 -1.58 -22.68
CA ASN A 109 6.48 -1.18 -23.42
C ASN A 109 6.63 0.25 -23.94
N VAL A 110 6.29 0.44 -25.20
CA VAL A 110 6.19 1.77 -25.80
C VAL A 110 5.02 2.52 -25.17
N ILE A 111 5.26 3.78 -24.79
CA ILE A 111 4.27 4.68 -24.22
C ILE A 111 3.98 5.78 -25.25
N ASP A 112 2.72 5.91 -25.65
CA ASP A 112 2.30 6.94 -26.63
C ASP A 112 2.06 8.31 -25.97
N LYS A 113 1.64 8.32 -24.69
CA LYS A 113 1.31 9.53 -23.94
C LYS A 113 2.01 9.53 -22.60
N TYR A 114 2.87 10.49 -22.39
CA TYR A 114 3.71 10.63 -21.18
C TYR A 114 3.06 11.45 -20.05
N LYS A 115 1.80 11.83 -20.21
CA LYS A 115 1.04 12.48 -19.13
C LYS A 115 0.82 11.49 -17.98
N GLN A 116 1.13 11.92 -16.76
CA GLN A 116 1.07 11.10 -15.54
C GLN A 116 2.04 9.90 -15.60
N VAL A 117 3.21 10.14 -16.16
CA VAL A 117 4.30 9.17 -16.25
C VAL A 117 5.60 9.81 -15.79
N MET A 118 6.33 9.08 -14.94
CA MET A 118 7.72 9.38 -14.62
C MET A 118 8.59 8.33 -15.31
N THR A 119 9.59 8.78 -16.06
CA THR A 119 10.47 7.92 -16.84
C THR A 119 11.91 8.12 -16.42
N PHE A 120 12.63 7.02 -16.22
CA PHE A 120 14.05 7.01 -15.86
C PHE A 120 14.95 6.69 -17.05
N TRP A 121 16.25 7.01 -16.92
CA TRP A 121 17.27 6.89 -17.97
C TRP A 121 17.39 5.48 -18.59
N ASN A 122 17.05 4.45 -17.81
CA ASN A 122 17.12 3.05 -18.24
C ASN A 122 15.78 2.50 -18.74
N GLY A 123 14.83 3.39 -19.08
CA GLY A 123 13.51 3.02 -19.57
C GLY A 123 12.52 2.54 -18.51
N PHE A 124 12.90 2.49 -17.24
CA PHE A 124 11.96 2.22 -16.16
C PHE A 124 10.89 3.32 -16.09
N THR A 125 9.64 2.95 -15.82
CA THR A 125 8.55 3.91 -15.76
C THR A 125 7.64 3.70 -14.57
N PHE A 126 7.19 4.81 -13.95
CA PHE A 126 6.00 4.84 -13.13
C PHE A 126 4.84 5.44 -13.91
N THR A 127 3.72 4.73 -13.97
CA THR A 127 2.44 5.31 -14.35
C THR A 127 1.72 5.74 -13.09
N PHE A 128 1.36 7.01 -12.96
CA PHE A 128 0.58 7.53 -11.85
C PHE A 128 -0.90 7.25 -12.07
N VAL A 129 -1.54 6.68 -11.05
CA VAL A 129 -2.95 6.28 -11.08
C VAL A 129 -3.66 6.78 -9.83
N SER A 130 -4.80 7.42 -10.01
CA SER A 130 -5.63 7.89 -8.92
C SER A 130 -6.84 6.98 -8.67
N LEU A 131 -7.14 6.73 -7.39
CA LEU A 131 -8.23 5.84 -6.97
C LEU A 131 -9.64 6.46 -7.13
N ASP A 132 -9.75 7.74 -7.42
CA ASP A 132 -11.04 8.42 -7.68
C ASP A 132 -11.64 8.06 -9.05
N ARG A 133 -10.87 7.42 -9.94
CA ARG A 133 -11.34 7.06 -11.29
C ARG A 133 -11.89 5.63 -11.36
N PRO A 134 -13.02 5.41 -12.08
CA PRO A 134 -13.68 4.09 -12.16
C PRO A 134 -12.85 2.99 -12.84
N SER A 135 -11.99 3.35 -13.81
CA SER A 135 -11.27 2.40 -14.68
C SER A 135 -9.85 2.08 -14.21
N ILE A 136 -9.61 2.02 -12.90
CA ILE A 136 -8.29 1.80 -12.32
C ILE A 136 -7.73 0.44 -12.73
N GLY A 137 -6.59 0.47 -13.42
CA GLY A 137 -5.85 -0.76 -13.79
C GLY A 137 -6.46 -1.57 -14.93
N ALA A 138 -7.58 -1.15 -15.54
CA ALA A 138 -8.16 -1.84 -16.68
C ALA A 138 -7.25 -1.76 -17.90
N GLY A 139 -6.92 -2.91 -18.51
CA GLY A 139 -6.15 -2.99 -19.76
C GLY A 139 -4.63 -2.78 -19.61
N ARG A 140 -4.09 -2.54 -18.42
CA ARG A 140 -2.64 -2.40 -18.19
C ARG A 140 -2.11 -3.49 -17.27
N SER A 141 -0.82 -3.78 -17.42
CA SER A 141 -0.10 -4.70 -16.53
C SER A 141 1.16 -4.03 -16.03
N TYR A 142 1.52 -4.32 -14.79
CA TYR A 142 2.67 -3.73 -14.10
C TYR A 142 3.52 -4.81 -13.43
N VAL A 143 4.80 -4.51 -13.21
CA VAL A 143 5.73 -5.38 -12.49
C VAL A 143 5.55 -5.26 -10.99
N GLY A 144 5.41 -4.04 -10.47
CA GLY A 144 5.23 -3.74 -9.05
C GLY A 144 4.35 -2.52 -8.82
N LEU A 145 3.98 -2.28 -7.56
CA LEU A 145 3.10 -1.22 -7.12
C LEU A 145 3.74 -0.43 -5.98
N PHE A 146 3.73 0.89 -6.12
CA PHE A 146 4.04 1.86 -5.08
C PHE A 146 2.78 2.62 -4.70
N GLY A 147 2.68 3.00 -3.44
CA GLY A 147 1.58 3.80 -2.97
C GLY A 147 1.88 4.51 -1.66
N ASP A 148 1.32 5.69 -1.53
CA ASP A 148 1.41 6.50 -0.31
C ASP A 148 0.01 6.87 0.17
N GLU A 149 -0.12 7.19 1.45
CA GLU A 149 -1.37 7.51 2.15
C GLU A 149 -2.45 6.43 1.97
N VAL A 150 -2.03 5.15 2.10
CA VAL A 150 -2.86 3.97 1.84
C VAL A 150 -4.06 3.86 2.79
N LYS A 151 -4.05 4.57 3.92
CA LYS A 151 -5.20 4.64 4.84
C LYS A 151 -6.47 5.21 4.19
N TYR A 152 -6.33 5.99 3.12
CA TYR A 152 -7.46 6.54 2.36
C TYR A 152 -7.95 5.63 1.22
N TRP A 153 -7.39 4.43 1.09
CA TRP A 153 -7.75 3.53 0.00
C TRP A 153 -8.82 2.51 0.43
N PRO A 154 -9.97 2.47 -0.24
CA PRO A 154 -10.91 1.36 -0.07
C PRO A 154 -10.25 0.01 -0.43
N GLU A 155 -10.46 -1.03 0.39
CA GLU A 155 -9.87 -2.37 0.20
C GLU A 155 -10.21 -2.97 -1.18
N GLU A 156 -11.41 -2.71 -1.68
CA GLU A 156 -11.86 -3.15 -3.00
C GLU A 156 -11.02 -2.53 -4.13
N LYS A 157 -10.81 -1.20 -4.08
CA LYS A 157 -10.00 -0.49 -5.09
C LYS A 157 -8.55 -0.97 -5.08
N PHE A 158 -7.96 -1.17 -3.90
CA PHE A 158 -6.65 -1.79 -3.78
C PHE A 158 -6.61 -3.19 -4.40
N THR A 159 -7.61 -4.02 -4.12
CA THR A 159 -7.70 -5.37 -4.67
C THR A 159 -7.76 -5.34 -6.20
N ASN A 160 -8.49 -4.39 -6.78
CA ASN A 160 -8.61 -4.24 -8.22
C ASN A 160 -7.31 -3.80 -8.89
N ILE A 161 -6.62 -2.80 -8.35
CA ILE A 161 -5.31 -2.38 -8.90
C ILE A 161 -4.24 -3.45 -8.73
N ARG A 162 -4.26 -4.20 -7.62
CA ARG A 162 -3.33 -5.30 -7.38
C ARG A 162 -3.44 -6.42 -8.44
N LYS A 163 -4.64 -6.65 -9.00
CA LYS A 163 -4.83 -7.61 -10.11
C LYS A 163 -4.04 -7.21 -11.37
N ALA A 164 -3.77 -5.91 -11.57
CA ALA A 164 -2.95 -5.42 -12.69
C ALA A 164 -1.44 -5.64 -12.46
N VAL A 165 -1.00 -5.89 -11.22
CA VAL A 165 0.41 -6.17 -10.87
C VAL A 165 0.71 -7.65 -11.11
N ARG A 166 0.78 -8.05 -12.38
CA ARG A 166 0.99 -9.46 -12.82
C ARG A 166 1.76 -9.58 -14.13
N GLY A 167 2.13 -8.47 -14.74
CA GLY A 167 2.70 -8.45 -16.08
C GLY A 167 4.18 -8.86 -16.12
N TYR A 168 4.62 -9.25 -17.32
CA TYR A 168 6.03 -9.33 -17.68
C TYR A 168 6.85 -10.40 -16.94
N ARG A 169 6.21 -11.51 -16.54
CA ARG A 169 6.85 -12.60 -15.81
C ARG A 169 8.08 -13.18 -16.53
N ALA A 170 8.02 -13.28 -17.86
CA ALA A 170 9.13 -13.83 -18.65
C ALA A 170 10.44 -13.04 -18.47
N ARG A 171 10.35 -11.71 -18.18
CA ARG A 171 11.53 -10.86 -18.04
C ARG A 171 11.87 -10.55 -16.57
N TYR A 172 10.87 -10.35 -15.73
CA TYR A 172 11.05 -9.88 -14.36
C TYR A 172 10.63 -10.91 -13.30
N GLY A 173 10.18 -12.12 -13.70
CA GLY A 173 9.65 -13.11 -12.76
C GLY A 173 10.63 -13.57 -11.69
N ASP A 174 11.92 -13.51 -11.99
CA ASP A 174 13.00 -13.87 -11.06
C ASP A 174 13.48 -12.69 -10.21
N SER A 175 13.03 -11.48 -10.49
CA SER A 175 13.33 -10.30 -9.68
C SER A 175 12.51 -10.29 -8.39
N PRO A 176 13.08 -9.88 -7.23
CA PRO A 176 12.30 -9.62 -6.02
C PRO A 176 11.29 -8.49 -6.17
N TRP A 177 11.37 -7.70 -7.25
CA TRP A 177 10.42 -6.65 -7.57
C TRP A 177 9.18 -7.15 -8.34
N TYR A 178 9.21 -8.38 -8.85
CA TYR A 178 8.04 -8.93 -9.54
C TYR A 178 6.88 -9.12 -8.56
N ARG A 179 5.75 -8.46 -8.85
CA ARG A 179 4.56 -8.41 -7.99
C ARG A 179 4.81 -7.78 -6.62
N SER A 180 5.80 -6.90 -6.52
CA SER A 180 6.14 -6.21 -5.28
C SER A 180 5.11 -5.16 -4.89
N LEU A 181 5.07 -4.87 -3.58
CA LEU A 181 4.29 -3.80 -2.98
C LEU A 181 5.22 -2.89 -2.17
N SER A 182 5.07 -1.59 -2.35
CA SER A 182 5.73 -0.55 -1.52
C SER A 182 4.66 0.41 -1.05
N LEU A 183 4.11 0.17 0.13
CA LEU A 183 2.97 0.89 0.67
C LEU A 183 3.37 1.66 1.93
N THR A 184 3.05 2.94 1.98
CA THR A 184 3.26 3.79 3.15
C THR A 184 2.00 4.53 3.54
N SER A 185 1.84 4.80 4.83
CA SER A 185 0.74 5.58 5.39
C SER A 185 1.04 5.95 6.83
N ASP A 186 0.28 6.91 7.37
CA ASP A 186 0.13 7.07 8.81
C ASP A 186 -0.78 5.96 9.37
N MET A 187 -0.85 5.84 10.70
CA MET A 187 -1.78 4.93 11.36
C MET A 187 -3.23 5.35 11.06
N PRO A 188 -4.05 4.44 10.50
CA PRO A 188 -5.45 4.78 10.24
C PRO A 188 -6.22 4.92 11.54
N ASN A 189 -7.10 5.94 11.58
CA ASN A 189 -8.05 6.14 12.66
C ASN A 189 -9.44 5.63 12.23
N PRO A 190 -9.94 4.53 12.80
CA PRO A 190 -11.25 3.97 12.44
C PRO A 190 -12.42 4.90 12.79
N ASN A 191 -12.17 5.95 13.60
CA ASN A 191 -13.16 6.95 13.97
C ASN A 191 -13.28 8.09 12.93
N HIS A 192 -12.39 8.12 11.93
CA HIS A 192 -12.45 9.11 10.85
C HIS A 192 -13.09 8.52 9.61
N THR A 193 -14.11 9.20 9.09
CA THR A 193 -14.73 8.82 7.81
C THR A 193 -13.70 8.91 6.67
N GLY A 194 -13.61 7.85 5.88
CA GLY A 194 -12.68 7.78 4.74
C GLY A 194 -11.30 7.22 5.07
N GLU A 195 -11.02 6.87 6.34
CA GLU A 195 -9.83 6.13 6.70
C GLU A 195 -10.13 4.63 6.87
N TYR A 196 -9.30 3.78 6.28
CA TYR A 196 -9.50 2.33 6.21
C TYR A 196 -8.38 1.58 6.93
N THR A 197 -8.75 0.58 7.71
CA THR A 197 -7.83 -0.20 8.55
C THR A 197 -7.37 -1.52 7.92
N TRP A 198 -7.84 -1.87 6.72
CA TRP A 198 -7.58 -3.16 6.08
C TRP A 198 -6.07 -3.46 5.93
N MET A 199 -5.24 -2.41 5.71
CA MET A 199 -3.80 -2.57 5.57
C MET A 199 -3.14 -3.18 6.81
N MET A 200 -3.73 -3.00 8.01
CA MET A 200 -3.22 -3.59 9.24
C MET A 200 -3.27 -5.13 9.21
N LYS A 201 -4.18 -5.72 8.44
CA LYS A 201 -4.26 -7.18 8.24
C LYS A 201 -3.01 -7.73 7.54
N LEU A 202 -2.28 -6.91 6.79
CA LEU A 202 -1.08 -7.31 6.04
C LEU A 202 0.09 -7.71 6.95
N VAL A 203 0.06 -7.36 8.23
CA VAL A 203 1.05 -7.84 9.23
C VAL A 203 1.13 -9.36 9.26
N LYS A 204 0.03 -10.07 8.96
CA LYS A 204 -0.02 -11.54 8.89
C LYS A 204 0.85 -12.15 7.80
N LEU A 205 1.25 -11.35 6.80
CA LEU A 205 2.14 -11.80 5.72
C LEU A 205 3.62 -11.76 6.12
N MET A 206 3.95 -11.15 7.26
CA MET A 206 5.33 -11.03 7.73
C MET A 206 5.79 -12.30 8.44
N ASN A 207 6.89 -12.88 7.96
CA ASN A 207 7.61 -13.93 8.66
C ASN A 207 8.82 -13.30 9.37
N LYS A 208 8.77 -13.20 10.69
CA LYS A 208 9.78 -12.53 11.51
C LYS A 208 11.17 -13.17 11.39
N GLU A 209 11.24 -14.51 11.34
CA GLU A 209 12.52 -15.22 11.21
C GLU A 209 13.15 -14.97 9.84
N LYS A 210 12.34 -14.98 8.78
CA LYS A 210 12.82 -14.65 7.44
C LYS A 210 13.31 -13.19 7.35
N ILE A 211 12.63 -12.25 7.98
CA ILE A 211 13.07 -10.84 8.06
C ILE A 211 14.39 -10.71 8.84
N LYS A 212 14.54 -11.41 9.96
CA LYS A 212 15.78 -11.42 10.74
C LYS A 212 16.96 -11.95 9.91
N LEU A 213 16.76 -13.07 9.22
CA LEU A 213 17.78 -13.64 8.33
C LEU A 213 18.12 -12.68 7.19
N LEU A 214 17.10 -12.03 6.59
CA LEU A 214 17.30 -11.07 5.52
C LEU A 214 18.08 -9.83 6.01
N LEU A 215 17.80 -9.34 7.21
CA LEU A 215 18.54 -8.23 7.82
C LEU A 215 20.01 -8.59 8.05
N GLN A 216 20.29 -9.79 8.61
CA GLN A 216 21.66 -10.27 8.81
C GLN A 216 22.42 -10.41 7.48
N THR A 217 21.75 -10.93 6.45
CA THR A 217 22.34 -11.06 5.11
C THR A 217 22.59 -9.70 4.46
N GLY A 218 21.66 -8.73 4.64
CA GLY A 218 21.83 -7.36 4.18
C GLY A 218 23.00 -6.64 4.87
N GLN A 219 23.19 -6.86 6.18
CA GLN A 219 24.36 -6.35 6.92
C GLN A 219 25.66 -6.95 6.38
N ALA A 220 25.69 -8.26 6.13
CA ALA A 220 26.86 -8.93 5.56
C ALA A 220 27.18 -8.42 4.13
N LEU A 221 26.14 -8.21 3.32
CA LEU A 221 26.28 -7.60 2.00
C LEU A 221 26.83 -6.16 2.08
N ASN A 222 26.30 -5.35 2.98
CA ASN A 222 26.77 -3.97 3.17
C ASN A 222 28.23 -3.94 3.58
N GLU A 223 28.66 -4.80 4.48
CA GLU A 223 30.07 -4.94 4.87
C GLU A 223 30.94 -5.43 3.69
N ALA A 224 30.43 -6.37 2.88
CA ALA A 224 31.14 -6.83 1.69
C ALA A 224 31.29 -5.71 0.63
N ARG A 225 30.25 -4.90 0.43
CA ARG A 225 30.29 -3.73 -0.47
C ARG A 225 31.32 -2.70 0.02
N ARG A 226 31.33 -2.42 1.34
CA ARG A 226 32.30 -1.53 1.94
C ARG A 226 33.74 -2.02 1.72
N ARG A 227 34.01 -3.31 1.93
CA ARG A 227 35.33 -3.90 1.70
C ARG A 227 35.73 -3.84 0.24
N TYR A 228 34.80 -4.09 -0.67
CA TYR A 228 35.05 -3.96 -2.11
C TYR A 228 35.40 -2.49 -2.48
N ALA A 229 34.60 -1.51 -2.02
CA ALA A 229 34.88 -0.11 -2.25
C ALA A 229 36.27 0.33 -1.71
N MET A 230 36.68 -0.17 -0.54
CA MET A 230 38.01 0.06 0.01
C MET A 230 39.12 -0.59 -0.82
N SER A 231 38.87 -1.80 -1.36
CA SER A 231 39.87 -2.49 -2.18
C SER A 231 40.12 -1.79 -3.53
N LEU A 232 39.13 -1.07 -4.06
CA LEU A 232 39.31 -0.27 -5.28
C LEU A 232 40.29 0.88 -5.11
N GLN A 233 40.55 1.31 -3.87
CA GLN A 233 41.53 2.34 -3.55
C GLN A 233 42.96 1.78 -3.30
N ALA A 234 43.06 0.44 -3.22
CA ALA A 234 44.33 -0.23 -3.02
C ALA A 234 44.88 -0.72 -4.38
N ASP A 235 46.18 -0.59 -4.57
CA ASP A 235 46.89 -1.08 -5.78
C ASP A 235 47.18 -2.59 -5.68
N ASP A 236 46.09 -3.38 -5.44
CA ASP A 236 46.13 -4.85 -5.32
C ASP A 236 44.95 -5.49 -6.05
N GLU A 237 45.17 -5.84 -7.32
CA GLU A 237 44.15 -6.48 -8.16
C GLU A 237 43.61 -7.79 -7.57
N ARG A 238 44.44 -8.57 -6.86
CA ARG A 238 44.00 -9.84 -6.26
C ARG A 238 43.03 -9.60 -5.10
N ALA A 239 43.31 -8.60 -4.27
CA ALA A 239 42.40 -8.18 -3.20
C ALA A 239 41.08 -7.64 -3.76
N GLN A 240 41.11 -6.88 -4.86
CA GLN A 240 39.92 -6.37 -5.55
C GLN A 240 39.05 -7.51 -6.08
N GLN A 241 39.65 -8.47 -6.82
CA GLN A 241 38.91 -9.62 -7.36
C GLN A 241 38.30 -10.51 -6.26
N LEU A 242 38.99 -10.70 -5.14
CA LEU A 242 38.50 -11.49 -4.03
C LEU A 242 37.32 -10.80 -3.32
N SER A 243 37.42 -9.50 -3.07
CA SER A 243 36.36 -8.72 -2.42
C SER A 243 35.14 -8.56 -3.32
N GLU A 244 35.32 -8.37 -4.64
CA GLU A 244 34.23 -8.38 -5.61
C GLU A 244 33.47 -9.72 -5.63
N ARG A 245 34.19 -10.83 -5.69
CA ARG A 245 33.58 -12.18 -5.67
C ARG A 245 32.78 -12.40 -4.38
N ASN A 246 33.32 -11.97 -3.24
CA ASN A 246 32.61 -12.09 -1.97
C ASN A 246 31.36 -11.20 -1.93
N MET A 247 31.42 -9.96 -2.43
CA MET A 247 30.30 -9.06 -2.54
C MET A 247 29.19 -9.66 -3.41
N ARG A 248 29.50 -10.13 -4.63
CA ARG A 248 28.54 -10.76 -5.54
C ARG A 248 27.86 -11.97 -4.90
N ARG A 249 28.59 -12.81 -4.17
CA ARG A 249 28.04 -13.97 -3.45
C ARG A 249 27.01 -13.56 -2.39
N TRP A 250 27.24 -12.48 -1.65
CA TRP A 250 26.29 -11.97 -0.68
C TRP A 250 25.10 -11.30 -1.35
N GLU A 251 25.30 -10.63 -2.46
CA GLU A 251 24.25 -9.99 -3.25
C GLU A 251 23.28 -11.03 -3.83
N GLU A 252 23.77 -12.13 -4.38
CA GLU A 252 22.93 -13.23 -4.85
C GLU A 252 22.06 -13.82 -3.73
N ARG A 253 22.64 -14.08 -2.57
CA ARG A 253 21.92 -14.59 -1.40
C ARG A 253 20.87 -13.63 -0.89
N TRP A 254 21.22 -12.38 -0.82
CA TRP A 254 20.30 -11.31 -0.37
C TRP A 254 19.15 -11.16 -1.35
N THR A 255 19.41 -11.15 -2.64
CA THR A 255 18.39 -11.06 -3.69
C THR A 255 17.41 -12.24 -3.63
N GLU A 256 17.91 -13.46 -3.42
CA GLU A 256 17.05 -14.64 -3.29
C GLU A 256 16.18 -14.59 -2.03
N LEU A 257 16.72 -14.19 -0.89
CA LEU A 257 15.99 -14.09 0.37
C LEU A 257 14.89 -13.01 0.33
N ARG A 258 15.04 -11.96 -0.49
CA ARG A 258 14.04 -10.90 -0.65
C ARG A 258 12.74 -11.41 -1.26
N ARG A 259 12.80 -12.47 -2.10
CA ARG A 259 11.63 -13.02 -2.77
C ARG A 259 10.63 -13.59 -1.78
N GLY A 260 9.35 -13.24 -1.97
CA GLY A 260 8.25 -13.66 -1.10
C GLY A 260 8.34 -13.12 0.33
N THR A 261 9.19 -12.11 0.58
CA THR A 261 9.36 -11.53 1.91
C THR A 261 8.50 -10.27 2.06
N THR A 262 7.82 -10.16 3.18
CA THR A 262 7.04 -8.98 3.56
C THR A 262 7.60 -8.41 4.84
N LEU A 263 7.99 -7.14 4.83
CA LEU A 263 8.28 -6.35 6.03
C LEU A 263 7.09 -5.44 6.32
N PHE A 264 6.44 -5.68 7.45
CA PHE A 264 5.43 -4.78 8.00
C PHE A 264 6.08 -4.00 9.15
N MET A 265 6.14 -2.68 9.02
CA MET A 265 6.83 -1.81 9.95
C MET A 265 5.86 -0.78 10.51
N VAL A 266 5.85 -0.63 11.83
CA VAL A 266 5.14 0.46 12.51
C VAL A 266 6.17 1.29 13.26
N ALA A 267 6.18 2.60 13.03
CA ALA A 267 7.08 3.49 13.71
C ALA A 267 6.45 4.88 13.90
N SER A 268 6.73 5.49 15.04
CA SER A 268 6.29 6.85 15.35
C SER A 268 7.17 7.89 14.66
N THR A 269 6.71 9.15 14.66
CA THR A 269 7.49 10.31 14.20
C THR A 269 8.81 10.49 14.97
N LEU A 270 8.87 9.95 16.20
CA LEU A 270 10.09 10.02 17.03
C LEU A 270 11.33 9.40 16.38
N ILE A 271 11.16 8.51 15.39
CA ILE A 271 12.31 7.98 14.61
C ILE A 271 13.08 9.06 13.85
N ASN A 272 12.48 10.23 13.67
CA ASN A 272 13.04 11.37 12.95
C ASN A 272 13.24 12.59 13.87
N ALA A 273 13.22 12.40 15.18
CA ALA A 273 13.26 13.48 16.16
C ALA A 273 14.55 14.35 16.05
N ASP A 274 15.69 13.71 15.73
CA ASP A 274 16.97 14.40 15.56
C ASP A 274 16.95 15.43 14.42
N VAL A 275 16.10 15.22 13.40
CA VAL A 275 15.93 16.10 12.25
C VAL A 275 14.87 17.17 12.52
N LEU A 276 13.78 16.78 13.17
CA LEU A 276 12.62 17.65 13.41
C LEU A 276 12.86 18.67 14.52
N GLY A 277 13.66 18.29 15.53
CA GLY A 277 13.90 19.12 16.72
C GLY A 277 12.71 19.11 17.70
N GLU A 278 12.98 19.63 18.90
CA GLU A 278 11.97 19.67 19.98
C GLU A 278 10.80 20.61 19.65
N GLU A 279 11.08 21.71 18.96
CA GLU A 279 10.10 22.74 18.61
C GLU A 279 8.93 22.17 17.81
N PHE A 280 9.21 21.28 16.83
CA PHE A 280 8.18 20.60 16.07
C PHE A 280 7.18 19.84 16.96
N PHE A 281 7.69 19.09 17.94
CA PHE A 281 6.81 18.32 18.85
C PHE A 281 6.04 19.22 19.80
N GLN A 282 6.63 20.33 20.25
CA GLN A 282 5.94 21.31 21.08
C GLN A 282 4.79 21.99 20.32
N GLU A 283 5.00 22.34 19.06
CA GLU A 283 3.96 22.91 18.19
C GLU A 283 2.81 21.92 17.95
N GLU A 284 3.11 20.67 17.65
CA GLU A 284 2.08 19.63 17.44
C GLU A 284 1.28 19.35 18.73
N ILE A 285 1.91 19.37 19.89
CA ILE A 285 1.24 19.22 21.18
C ILE A 285 0.36 20.45 21.49
N ALA A 286 0.84 21.65 21.17
CA ALA A 286 0.12 22.88 21.38
C ALA A 286 -1.08 23.03 20.43
N ALA A 287 -1.01 22.46 19.23
CA ALA A 287 -2.10 22.42 18.27
C ALA A 287 -3.30 21.54 18.71
N GLY A 288 -3.10 20.71 19.72
CA GLY A 288 -4.13 19.87 20.33
C GLY A 288 -3.83 18.38 20.23
N LEU A 289 -4.38 17.63 21.18
CA LEU A 289 -4.09 16.18 21.27
C LEU A 289 -4.84 15.32 20.25
N GLU A 290 -5.78 15.91 19.51
CA GLU A 290 -6.55 15.15 18.52
C GLU A 290 -5.65 14.70 17.37
N GLY A 291 -5.55 13.38 17.20
CA GLY A 291 -4.74 12.76 16.15
C GLY A 291 -3.26 12.56 16.47
N ILE A 292 -2.70 13.05 17.59
CA ILE A 292 -1.31 12.78 17.98
C ILE A 292 -1.04 11.27 18.07
N ASP A 293 -1.95 10.52 18.67
CA ASP A 293 -1.81 9.06 18.83
C ASP A 293 -1.64 8.35 17.49
N THR A 294 -2.47 8.68 16.50
CA THR A 294 -2.43 8.03 15.18
C THR A 294 -1.38 8.65 14.27
N ASN A 295 -1.36 9.97 14.15
CA ASN A 295 -0.54 10.65 13.16
C ASN A 295 0.94 10.74 13.55
N LEU A 296 1.25 10.94 14.83
CA LEU A 296 2.64 11.05 15.30
C LEU A 296 3.14 9.77 15.96
N LEU A 297 2.36 9.20 16.90
CA LEU A 297 2.83 8.07 17.69
C LEU A 297 2.57 6.72 17.03
N SER A 298 1.76 6.68 15.95
CA SER A 298 1.36 5.45 15.26
C SER A 298 0.68 4.43 16.20
N ILE A 299 -0.10 4.92 17.17
CA ILE A 299 -0.87 4.10 18.10
C ILE A 299 -2.24 3.80 17.48
N PRO A 300 -2.61 2.51 17.30
CA PRO A 300 -3.89 2.15 16.73
C PRO A 300 -5.03 2.53 17.67
N GLN A 301 -6.02 3.25 17.15
CA GLN A 301 -7.23 3.60 17.87
C GLN A 301 -8.29 2.50 17.72
N LYS A 302 -9.14 2.39 18.74
CA LYS A 302 -10.36 1.56 18.69
C LYS A 302 -11.55 2.47 18.40
N LEU A 303 -12.58 1.91 17.78
CA LEU A 303 -13.87 2.60 17.69
C LEU A 303 -14.34 3.00 19.08
N THR A 304 -14.62 4.28 19.27
CA THR A 304 -15.17 4.79 20.52
C THR A 304 -16.59 4.30 20.72
N ALA A 305 -17.03 4.18 21.98
CA ALA A 305 -18.36 3.63 22.31
C ALA A 305 -19.50 4.45 21.68
N ASP A 306 -19.35 5.76 21.64
CA ASP A 306 -20.29 6.74 21.08
C ASP A 306 -20.37 6.71 19.54
N GLN A 307 -19.39 6.11 18.87
CA GLN A 307 -19.41 5.90 17.42
C GLN A 307 -19.87 4.49 17.01
N LYS A 308 -20.10 3.63 17.98
CA LYS A 308 -20.76 2.35 17.76
C LYS A 308 -22.26 2.55 17.89
N PHE A 309 -23.01 2.29 16.85
CA PHE A 309 -24.48 2.32 16.90
C PHE A 309 -25.01 1.37 18.00
N TYR A 310 -24.36 0.21 18.15
CA TYR A 310 -24.60 -0.72 19.25
C TYR A 310 -23.36 -0.85 20.12
N VAL A 311 -23.29 -0.14 21.24
CA VAL A 311 -22.11 -0.07 22.13
C VAL A 311 -21.70 -1.43 22.68
N THR A 312 -22.66 -2.31 22.93
CA THR A 312 -22.46 -3.66 23.48
C THR A 312 -22.25 -4.74 22.43
N MET A 313 -22.35 -4.39 21.13
CA MET A 313 -22.25 -5.36 20.03
C MET A 313 -20.85 -5.96 19.95
N THR A 314 -20.77 -7.28 19.90
CA THR A 314 -19.54 -8.09 19.85
C THR A 314 -19.58 -9.04 18.66
N ALA A 315 -18.48 -9.71 18.36
CA ALA A 315 -18.43 -10.72 17.28
C ALA A 315 -19.37 -11.91 17.53
N ARG A 316 -19.85 -12.10 18.76
CA ARG A 316 -20.81 -13.17 19.11
C ARG A 316 -22.23 -12.84 18.71
N ASP A 317 -22.49 -11.55 18.44
CA ASP A 317 -23.82 -11.06 18.03
C ASP A 317 -24.05 -11.22 16.52
N PHE A 318 -23.02 -11.69 15.78
CA PHE A 318 -23.11 -12.01 14.35
C PHE A 318 -23.24 -13.51 14.16
N TYR A 319 -24.30 -13.97 13.52
CA TYR A 319 -24.43 -15.34 13.05
C TYR A 319 -23.98 -15.44 11.58
N GLN A 320 -23.27 -16.54 11.26
CA GLN A 320 -22.67 -16.74 9.92
C GLN A 320 -23.54 -17.56 8.98
N ASP A 321 -24.62 -18.14 9.48
CA ASP A 321 -25.51 -19.05 8.77
C ASP A 321 -26.85 -18.40 8.38
N GLY A 322 -26.86 -17.08 8.16
CA GLY A 322 -28.06 -16.31 7.83
C GLY A 322 -28.68 -16.65 6.47
N THR A 323 -27.87 -17.18 5.57
CA THR A 323 -28.31 -17.54 4.21
C THR A 323 -28.42 -19.07 4.05
N ASP A 324 -29.49 -19.55 3.42
CA ASP A 324 -29.64 -20.96 3.07
C ASP A 324 -28.98 -21.25 1.71
N ASN A 325 -27.79 -21.82 1.77
CA ASN A 325 -27.00 -22.14 0.57
C ASN A 325 -27.71 -23.24 -0.28
N ALA A 326 -28.52 -24.10 0.31
CA ALA A 326 -29.25 -25.11 -0.44
C ALA A 326 -30.36 -24.51 -1.33
N VAL A 327 -30.93 -23.38 -0.92
CA VAL A 327 -31.84 -22.60 -1.77
C VAL A 327 -31.09 -21.91 -2.90
N LEU A 328 -29.95 -21.32 -2.60
CA LEU A 328 -29.10 -20.66 -3.63
C LEU A 328 -28.62 -21.62 -4.72
N GLU A 329 -28.26 -22.85 -4.35
CA GLU A 329 -27.82 -23.90 -5.29
C GLU A 329 -28.92 -24.43 -6.22
N GLN A 330 -30.20 -24.18 -5.91
CA GLN A 330 -31.34 -24.60 -6.73
C GLN A 330 -31.69 -23.60 -7.85
N HIS A 331 -31.12 -22.42 -7.83
CA HIS A 331 -31.39 -21.35 -8.78
C HIS A 331 -30.25 -21.10 -9.75
N ASP A 332 -30.59 -20.75 -10.99
CA ASP A 332 -29.61 -20.43 -12.04
C ASP A 332 -28.91 -19.11 -11.79
N TYR A 333 -27.73 -18.98 -12.42
CA TYR A 333 -26.95 -17.74 -12.36
C TYR A 333 -27.75 -16.55 -12.92
N GLY A 334 -27.91 -15.52 -12.05
CA GLY A 334 -28.68 -14.32 -12.39
C GLY A 334 -30.08 -14.25 -11.78
N TRP A 335 -30.49 -15.26 -11.00
CA TRP A 335 -31.71 -15.17 -10.22
C TRP A 335 -31.64 -14.05 -9.17
N GLU A 336 -32.65 -13.21 -9.12
CA GLU A 336 -32.78 -12.18 -8.09
C GLU A 336 -33.23 -12.82 -6.79
N GLN A 337 -32.41 -12.70 -5.75
CA GLN A 337 -32.65 -13.31 -4.45
C GLN A 337 -33.86 -12.70 -3.78
N ASP A 338 -34.77 -13.54 -3.31
CA ASP A 338 -35.91 -13.19 -2.47
C ASP A 338 -35.73 -13.68 -1.01
N CYS A 339 -36.74 -13.47 -0.18
CA CYS A 339 -36.72 -13.81 1.25
C CYS A 339 -36.57 -15.32 1.53
N THR A 340 -36.73 -16.20 0.55
CA THR A 340 -36.59 -17.66 0.73
C THR A 340 -35.16 -18.07 1.06
N VAL A 341 -34.18 -17.23 0.74
CA VAL A 341 -32.76 -17.46 1.10
C VAL A 341 -32.48 -17.19 2.58
N LEU A 342 -33.40 -16.56 3.31
CA LEU A 342 -33.19 -16.22 4.71
C LEU A 342 -33.49 -17.41 5.62
N ARG A 343 -32.46 -18.16 5.99
CA ARG A 343 -32.57 -19.37 6.83
C ARG A 343 -33.35 -19.16 8.12
N HIS A 344 -33.27 -18.00 8.72
CA HIS A 344 -33.87 -17.72 10.01
C HIS A 344 -35.20 -16.96 9.93
N LEU A 345 -35.74 -16.73 8.74
CA LEU A 345 -37.04 -16.12 8.56
C LEU A 345 -38.17 -17.13 8.89
N ASP A 346 -39.07 -16.74 9.77
CA ASP A 346 -40.30 -17.49 10.05
C ASP A 346 -41.53 -16.73 9.53
N LEU A 347 -42.08 -17.20 8.43
CA LEU A 347 -43.25 -16.57 7.78
C LEU A 347 -44.52 -16.53 8.64
N ARG A 348 -44.51 -17.21 9.79
CA ARG A 348 -45.64 -17.21 10.74
C ARG A 348 -45.53 -16.14 11.80
N MET A 349 -44.37 -15.45 11.88
CA MET A 349 -44.09 -14.40 12.84
C MET A 349 -44.09 -13.02 12.18
N PRO A 350 -44.46 -11.99 12.92
CA PRO A 350 -44.37 -10.64 12.42
C PRO A 350 -42.91 -10.31 12.00
N LEU A 351 -42.76 -9.58 10.91
CA LEU A 351 -41.52 -9.01 10.49
C LEU A 351 -41.50 -7.52 10.93
N ASP A 352 -40.55 -7.19 11.77
CA ASP A 352 -40.36 -5.79 12.20
C ASP A 352 -39.42 -5.10 11.23
N GLY A 353 -39.75 -3.86 10.83
CA GLY A 353 -38.92 -3.01 9.97
C GLY A 353 -38.62 -1.70 10.62
N GLY A 354 -37.34 -1.30 10.60
CA GLY A 354 -36.89 0.04 10.95
C GLY A 354 -36.44 0.77 9.69
N MET A 355 -36.91 2.01 9.48
CA MET A 355 -36.57 2.83 8.33
C MET A 355 -35.70 4.03 8.76
N ASP A 356 -34.65 4.31 7.99
CA ASP A 356 -33.88 5.56 8.05
C ASP A 356 -34.08 6.35 6.75
N ASP A 357 -34.45 7.64 6.92
CA ASP A 357 -34.82 8.55 5.84
C ASP A 357 -33.74 9.63 5.64
N GLY A 358 -32.49 9.19 5.48
CA GLY A 358 -31.35 10.06 5.15
C GLY A 358 -31.13 10.25 3.65
N ASN A 359 -29.95 10.69 3.25
CA ASN A 359 -29.51 10.75 1.84
C ASN A 359 -29.47 9.36 1.18
N MET A 360 -29.22 8.33 1.96
CA MET A 360 -29.44 6.94 1.63
C MET A 360 -30.64 6.49 2.43
N LYS A 361 -31.69 6.07 1.75
CA LYS A 361 -32.88 5.53 2.42
C LYS A 361 -32.68 4.06 2.62
N SER A 362 -32.81 3.59 3.87
CA SER A 362 -32.63 2.16 4.19
C SER A 362 -33.74 1.66 5.08
N MET A 363 -34.01 0.36 4.93
CA MET A 363 -34.88 -0.40 5.82
C MET A 363 -34.14 -1.63 6.31
N VAL A 364 -34.18 -1.85 7.62
CA VAL A 364 -33.58 -3.02 8.28
C VAL A 364 -34.70 -3.88 8.83
N PHE A 365 -34.68 -5.17 8.54
CA PHE A 365 -35.73 -6.11 8.90
C PHE A 365 -35.23 -7.16 9.87
N GLY A 366 -36.08 -7.50 10.84
CA GLY A 366 -35.77 -8.51 11.84
C GLY A 366 -37.01 -9.14 12.46
N GLN A 367 -36.77 -10.16 13.25
CA GLN A 367 -37.82 -10.85 14.01
C GLN A 367 -37.39 -11.12 15.45
N GLN A 368 -38.33 -10.94 16.38
CA GLN A 368 -38.14 -11.31 17.77
C GLN A 368 -38.33 -12.83 17.93
N ARG A 369 -37.32 -13.52 18.50
CA ARG A 369 -37.39 -14.93 18.86
C ARG A 369 -37.01 -15.11 20.33
N GLY A 370 -38.06 -15.22 21.15
CA GLY A 370 -37.90 -15.33 22.59
C GLY A 370 -37.18 -14.07 23.18
N ARG A 371 -35.95 -14.22 23.66
CA ARG A 371 -35.14 -13.10 24.18
C ARG A 371 -34.16 -12.51 23.15
N GLU A 372 -34.10 -13.10 21.98
CA GLU A 372 -33.21 -12.66 20.90
C GLU A 372 -33.98 -11.88 19.85
N TYR A 373 -33.39 -10.81 19.36
CA TYR A 373 -33.90 -10.11 18.17
C TYR A 373 -32.89 -10.37 17.03
N ARG A 374 -33.33 -10.96 15.94
CA ARG A 374 -32.50 -11.31 14.80
C ARG A 374 -32.75 -10.34 13.66
N VAL A 375 -31.74 -9.54 13.36
CA VAL A 375 -31.69 -8.72 12.15
C VAL A 375 -31.29 -9.61 10.98
N MET A 376 -32.08 -9.65 9.91
CA MET A 376 -31.93 -10.62 8.84
C MET A 376 -31.56 -9.99 7.51
N LYS A 377 -32.05 -8.79 7.21
CA LYS A 377 -31.86 -8.14 5.91
C LYS A 377 -31.85 -6.63 6.05
N GLU A 378 -31.04 -6.01 5.23
CA GLU A 378 -31.10 -4.57 4.93
C GLU A 378 -31.44 -4.39 3.46
N ILE A 379 -32.36 -3.47 3.14
CA ILE A 379 -32.69 -3.02 1.78
C ILE A 379 -32.49 -1.52 1.75
N TYR A 380 -31.86 -1.00 0.71
CA TYR A 380 -31.57 0.44 0.60
C TYR A 380 -31.71 0.95 -0.83
N THR A 381 -31.86 2.27 -0.95
CA THR A 381 -31.85 3.01 -2.21
C THR A 381 -30.83 4.14 -2.15
N LEU A 382 -30.28 4.47 -3.31
CA LEU A 382 -29.34 5.60 -3.49
C LEU A 382 -29.98 6.63 -4.44
N PRO A 383 -29.69 7.92 -4.27
CA PRO A 383 -30.16 8.94 -5.21
C PRO A 383 -29.83 8.54 -6.67
N PRO A 384 -30.78 8.70 -7.62
CA PRO A 384 -32.04 9.44 -7.53
C PRO A 384 -33.27 8.65 -7.04
N GLU A 385 -33.11 7.40 -6.58
CA GLU A 385 -34.21 6.59 -6.03
C GLU A 385 -34.72 7.18 -4.71
N ASN A 386 -36.02 6.97 -4.45
CA ASN A 386 -36.70 7.51 -3.28
C ASN A 386 -37.43 6.41 -2.49
N GLU A 387 -38.30 6.79 -1.52
CA GLU A 387 -39.02 5.87 -0.64
C GLU A 387 -39.92 4.90 -1.41
N ARG A 388 -40.46 5.30 -2.56
CA ARG A 388 -41.30 4.44 -3.38
C ARG A 388 -40.51 3.28 -3.94
N GLN A 389 -39.33 3.54 -4.52
CA GLN A 389 -38.46 2.47 -5.00
C GLN A 389 -37.93 1.59 -3.85
N LEU A 390 -37.75 2.15 -2.65
CA LEU A 390 -37.39 1.35 -1.48
C LEU A 390 -38.55 0.40 -1.10
N ALA A 391 -39.81 0.88 -1.14
CA ALA A 391 -40.99 0.05 -0.90
C ALA A 391 -41.16 -1.03 -1.98
N ASP A 392 -40.94 -0.67 -3.25
CA ASP A 392 -41.01 -1.63 -4.35
C ASP A 392 -39.96 -2.74 -4.17
N LYS A 393 -38.70 -2.41 -3.83
CA LYS A 393 -37.64 -3.40 -3.51
C LYS A 393 -38.01 -4.30 -2.33
N PHE A 394 -38.68 -3.75 -1.33
CA PHE A 394 -39.17 -4.54 -0.21
C PHE A 394 -40.24 -5.57 -0.65
N LEU A 395 -41.22 -5.14 -1.43
CA LEU A 395 -42.30 -6.03 -1.94
C LEU A 395 -41.80 -7.10 -2.93
N GLU A 396 -40.71 -6.79 -3.66
CA GLU A 396 -40.05 -7.76 -4.54
C GLU A 396 -39.22 -8.79 -3.76
N TYR A 397 -38.70 -8.41 -2.61
CA TYR A 397 -37.85 -9.30 -1.81
C TYR A 397 -38.67 -10.19 -0.84
N PHE A 398 -39.73 -9.66 -0.23
CA PHE A 398 -40.59 -10.35 0.75
C PHE A 398 -41.99 -10.70 0.20
#